data_65b2aa887e27c42d3cc529cdf3c031b9
#
_entry.id   65b2aa887e27c42d3cc529cdf3c031b9
#
_cell.length_a   1.000
_cell.length_b   1.000
_cell.length_c   1.000
_cell.angle_alpha   90.00
_cell.angle_beta   90.00
_cell.angle_gamma   90.00
#
_symmetry.space_group_name_H-M   'P 1'
#
loop_
_entity.id
_entity.type
_entity.pdbx_description
1 polymer ?
#
loop_
_entity_poly.entity_id
_entity_poly.type
_entity_poly.pdbx_seq_one_letter_code
_entity_poly.pdbx_strand_id
1 'polypeptide(L)'
;MLKMDIQKIFRELHIEEANEMQKQVGEVILHEKNDVVVLSPTGSGKTLAYLLPLVQMIDSSSEDVQALVVVPGRELALQSDQVLRSMRCGIRSASCYGGRTAMEEHRMLKDVKPQVVFGTPGRLNDHLGKENISRYGVRWLIIDEFDKCLQMGFQDEMQRLIQSLPGLRRRILLSATDAEEIPAFVSLAKAHTLSFLDNQEQTSDRVTLYEVKSPVKDKLEALRQLLLGFGDSSTIVFLNYRDSVERVDGFLKNNGFVTSCFHGGLEQKEREAALYRFSNGSANVLVSTDLASRGLDIPDIANIVHYHMPESEEGYVHRVGRTARWDAKGKAFFITGPEEHIPDYVKGNVESYVPSNEKKNVPVPRMATIYIGKGKKDKVSRGDIVGFLCKKGGLEAAEIGKIDVNDRYTYVAVSRAKMNLVLRQTQGEKIKGIKTVIEPVR
;
A
#
# COMPACT_ATOMS: atom_id res chain seq x y z
N MET A 1 2.21 4.94 33.96
CA MET A 1 2.10 5.05 32.49
C MET A 1 1.73 6.49 32.16
N LEU A 2 2.56 7.20 31.41
CA LEU A 2 2.19 8.49 30.84
C LEU A 2 1.01 8.26 29.88
N LYS A 3 -0.09 8.96 30.08
CA LYS A 3 -1.27 8.86 29.23
C LYS A 3 -0.86 9.32 27.82
N MET A 4 -0.98 8.44 26.82
CA MET A 4 -0.65 8.75 25.43
C MET A 4 -1.49 9.94 24.94
N ASP A 5 -0.86 10.96 24.39
CA ASP A 5 -1.57 12.12 23.84
C ASP A 5 -2.06 11.83 22.41
N ILE A 6 -3.31 11.39 22.30
CA ILE A 6 -3.96 11.07 21.02
C ILE A 6 -4.08 12.31 20.12
N GLN A 7 -4.31 13.49 20.68
CA GLN A 7 -4.40 14.74 19.93
C GLN A 7 -3.06 15.10 19.24
N LYS A 8 -1.95 14.76 19.89
CA LYS A 8 -0.62 14.88 19.27
C LYS A 8 -0.49 13.93 18.07
N ILE A 9 -0.94 12.68 18.21
CA ILE A 9 -0.92 11.70 17.11
C ILE A 9 -1.74 12.21 15.94
N PHE A 10 -2.93 12.75 16.15
CA PHE A 10 -3.76 13.29 15.07
C PHE A 10 -3.08 14.45 14.33
N ARG A 11 -2.41 15.36 15.06
CA ARG A 11 -1.61 16.43 14.42
C ARG A 11 -0.45 15.89 13.57
N GLU A 12 0.26 14.88 14.06
CA GLU A 12 1.38 14.27 13.32
C GLU A 12 0.93 13.52 12.07
N LEU A 13 -0.29 12.97 12.09
CA LEU A 13 -0.90 12.28 10.95
C LEU A 13 -1.68 13.22 10.01
N HIS A 14 -1.81 14.50 10.36
CA HIS A 14 -2.61 15.49 9.62
C HIS A 14 -4.09 15.09 9.46
N ILE A 15 -4.66 14.49 10.50
CA ILE A 15 -6.09 14.17 10.59
C ILE A 15 -6.72 14.97 11.75
N GLU A 16 -7.98 15.33 11.59
CA GLU A 16 -8.69 16.10 12.61
C GLU A 16 -9.13 15.21 13.78
N GLU A 17 -9.74 14.07 13.47
CA GLU A 17 -10.23 13.10 14.45
C GLU A 17 -10.31 11.68 13.87
N ALA A 18 -10.51 10.69 14.73
CA ALA A 18 -10.85 9.33 14.31
C ALA A 18 -12.27 9.28 13.75
N ASN A 19 -12.47 8.49 12.69
CA ASN A 19 -13.80 8.24 12.15
C ASN A 19 -14.61 7.31 13.09
N GLU A 20 -15.91 7.15 12.78
CA GLU A 20 -16.84 6.41 13.64
C GLU A 20 -16.41 4.94 13.85
N MET A 21 -16.00 4.26 12.77
CA MET A 21 -15.47 2.90 12.85
C MET A 21 -14.23 2.81 13.76
N GLN A 22 -13.28 3.74 13.60
CA GLN A 22 -12.06 3.80 14.40
C GLN A 22 -12.35 4.07 15.89
N LYS A 23 -13.35 4.92 16.20
CA LYS A 23 -13.80 5.19 17.56
C LYS A 23 -14.39 3.93 18.19
N GLN A 24 -15.35 3.29 17.53
CA GLN A 24 -16.02 2.07 18.05
C GLN A 24 -15.05 0.91 18.23
N VAL A 25 -14.19 0.64 17.23
CA VAL A 25 -13.15 -0.41 17.33
C VAL A 25 -12.18 -0.08 18.46
N GLY A 26 -11.78 1.18 18.61
CA GLY A 26 -10.88 1.64 19.65
C GLY A 26 -11.47 1.40 21.06
N GLU A 27 -12.75 1.74 21.26
CA GLU A 27 -13.46 1.51 22.52
C GLU A 27 -13.47 0.02 22.90
N VAL A 28 -13.84 -0.86 21.95
CA VAL A 28 -13.87 -2.31 22.19
C VAL A 28 -12.47 -2.84 22.52
N ILE A 29 -11.45 -2.41 21.76
CA ILE A 29 -10.07 -2.85 22.00
C ILE A 29 -9.54 -2.35 23.35
N LEU A 30 -9.87 -1.16 23.81
CA LEU A 30 -9.36 -0.62 25.07
C LEU A 30 -10.09 -1.16 26.30
N HIS A 31 -11.39 -1.36 26.22
CA HIS A 31 -12.22 -1.62 27.39
C HIS A 31 -12.68 -3.08 27.55
N GLU A 32 -12.68 -3.87 26.49
CA GLU A 32 -13.02 -5.29 26.56
C GLU A 32 -11.77 -6.17 26.62
N LYS A 33 -11.97 -7.43 27.06
CA LYS A 33 -10.89 -8.45 27.12
C LYS A 33 -11.03 -9.52 26.04
N ASN A 34 -12.14 -9.53 25.33
CA ASN A 34 -12.47 -10.52 24.30
C ASN A 34 -11.59 -10.33 23.06
N ASP A 35 -11.42 -11.38 22.28
CA ASP A 35 -10.89 -11.26 20.93
C ASP A 35 -11.82 -10.36 20.09
N VAL A 36 -11.32 -9.72 19.06
CA VAL A 36 -12.08 -8.75 18.24
C VAL A 36 -12.01 -9.15 16.78
N VAL A 37 -13.16 -9.14 16.12
CA VAL A 37 -13.26 -9.27 14.67
C VAL A 37 -13.85 -7.98 14.12
N VAL A 38 -13.14 -7.35 13.19
CA VAL A 38 -13.56 -6.12 12.53
C VAL A 38 -13.79 -6.38 11.06
N LEU A 39 -15.03 -6.29 10.63
CA LEU A 39 -15.43 -6.42 9.24
C LEU A 39 -15.66 -5.00 8.69
N SER A 40 -14.82 -4.55 7.77
CA SER A 40 -14.91 -3.19 7.26
C SER A 40 -14.30 -3.07 5.87
N PRO A 41 -14.89 -2.30 4.95
CA PRO A 41 -14.42 -2.17 3.58
C PRO A 41 -12.96 -1.77 3.47
N THR A 42 -12.35 -2.04 2.31
CA THR A 42 -11.00 -1.55 2.00
C THR A 42 -11.00 -0.03 1.97
N GLY A 43 -9.96 0.59 2.54
CA GLY A 43 -9.84 2.06 2.57
C GLY A 43 -10.60 2.75 3.71
N SER A 44 -11.32 2.03 4.57
CA SER A 44 -12.04 2.57 5.73
C SER A 44 -11.15 3.10 6.86
N GLY A 45 -9.83 2.86 6.79
CA GLY A 45 -8.89 3.28 7.84
C GLY A 45 -8.66 2.22 8.92
N LYS A 46 -8.83 0.93 8.60
CA LYS A 46 -8.60 -0.22 9.51
C LYS A 46 -7.26 -0.16 10.24
N THR A 47 -6.19 0.24 9.55
CA THR A 47 -4.86 0.33 10.16
C THR A 47 -4.84 1.27 11.37
N LEU A 48 -5.47 2.42 11.30
CA LEU A 48 -5.60 3.34 12.43
C LEU A 48 -6.54 2.80 13.50
N ALA A 49 -7.59 2.08 13.11
CA ALA A 49 -8.56 1.51 14.04
C ALA A 49 -7.92 0.59 15.08
N TYR A 50 -6.90 -0.21 14.70
CA TYR A 50 -6.18 -1.03 15.67
C TYR A 50 -4.92 -0.37 16.22
N LEU A 51 -4.23 0.49 15.47
CA LEU A 51 -3.00 1.13 15.95
C LEU A 51 -3.25 2.15 17.05
N LEU A 52 -4.30 2.98 16.94
CA LEU A 52 -4.63 3.99 17.94
C LEU A 52 -4.87 3.41 19.36
N PRO A 53 -5.65 2.34 19.55
CA PRO A 53 -5.74 1.67 20.84
C PRO A 53 -4.48 0.88 21.19
N LEU A 54 -3.83 0.21 20.24
CA LEU A 54 -2.64 -0.59 20.49
C LEU A 54 -1.51 0.22 21.12
N VAL A 55 -1.21 1.41 20.58
CA VAL A 55 -0.12 2.26 21.12
C VAL A 55 -0.38 2.72 22.57
N GLN A 56 -1.63 2.74 23.00
CA GLN A 56 -2.01 3.06 24.39
C GLN A 56 -1.79 1.88 25.36
N MET A 57 -1.78 0.64 24.82
CA MET A 57 -1.60 -0.59 25.60
C MET A 57 -0.15 -1.06 25.66
N ILE A 58 0.70 -0.59 24.76
CA ILE A 58 2.12 -0.95 24.67
C ILE A 58 2.95 -0.21 25.75
N ASP A 59 3.80 -0.95 26.43
CA ASP A 59 4.83 -0.38 27.30
C ASP A 59 6.04 0.06 26.45
N SER A 60 6.18 1.36 26.25
CA SER A 60 7.27 1.96 25.45
C SER A 60 8.65 1.81 26.09
N SER A 61 8.72 1.52 27.38
CA SER A 61 10.00 1.30 28.10
C SER A 61 10.56 -0.11 27.91
N SER A 62 9.72 -1.07 27.50
CA SER A 62 10.14 -2.44 27.26
C SER A 62 11.03 -2.57 26.02
N GLU A 63 11.99 -3.48 26.07
CA GLU A 63 12.83 -3.88 24.93
C GLU A 63 12.28 -5.12 24.21
N ASP A 64 11.18 -5.72 24.70
CA ASP A 64 10.56 -6.89 24.12
C ASP A 64 9.48 -6.52 23.11
N VAL A 65 9.31 -7.39 22.11
CA VAL A 65 8.17 -7.34 21.19
C VAL A 65 6.91 -7.71 21.96
N GLN A 66 5.92 -6.83 21.98
CA GLN A 66 4.66 -7.00 22.69
C GLN A 66 3.49 -7.28 21.74
N ALA A 67 3.58 -6.82 20.49
CA ALA A 67 2.55 -7.06 19.49
C ALA A 67 3.17 -7.54 18.16
N LEU A 68 2.51 -8.54 17.56
CA LEU A 68 2.75 -8.95 16.18
C LEU A 68 1.55 -8.56 15.32
N VAL A 69 1.85 -7.92 14.20
CA VAL A 69 0.85 -7.59 13.17
C VAL A 69 1.15 -8.41 11.93
N VAL A 70 0.31 -9.40 11.69
CA VAL A 70 0.38 -10.29 10.52
C VAL A 70 -0.32 -9.62 9.35
N VAL A 71 0.34 -9.60 8.21
CA VAL A 71 -0.18 -9.05 6.95
C VAL A 71 0.13 -9.99 5.79
N PRO A 72 -0.72 -10.02 4.73
CA PRO A 72 -0.51 -10.93 3.61
C PRO A 72 0.69 -10.59 2.73
N GLY A 73 1.17 -9.34 2.75
CA GLY A 73 2.21 -8.88 1.84
C GLY A 73 3.20 -7.89 2.45
N ARG A 74 4.35 -7.79 1.79
CA ARG A 74 5.47 -6.92 2.20
C ARG A 74 5.08 -5.44 2.19
N GLU A 75 4.34 -5.05 1.17
CA GLU A 75 3.93 -3.67 0.95
C GLU A 75 3.06 -3.19 2.11
N LEU A 76 2.11 -4.02 2.54
CA LEU A 76 1.27 -3.71 3.69
C LEU A 76 2.06 -3.69 4.99
N ALA A 77 3.05 -4.59 5.17
CA ALA A 77 3.94 -4.55 6.33
C ALA A 77 4.71 -3.23 6.42
N LEU A 78 5.27 -2.79 5.30
CA LEU A 78 6.00 -1.52 5.21
C LEU A 78 5.10 -0.31 5.47
N GLN A 79 3.91 -0.31 4.88
CA GLN A 79 2.94 0.76 5.02
C GLN A 79 2.46 0.88 6.48
N SER A 80 2.05 -0.22 7.11
CA SER A 80 1.56 -0.21 8.48
C SER A 80 2.66 0.20 9.48
N ASP A 81 3.91 -0.25 9.27
CA ASP A 81 5.08 0.21 10.01
C ASP A 81 5.30 1.72 9.84
N GLN A 82 5.18 2.23 8.61
CA GLN A 82 5.32 3.67 8.34
C GLN A 82 4.22 4.50 9.00
N VAL A 83 2.97 4.01 9.02
CA VAL A 83 1.87 4.68 9.73
C VAL A 83 2.21 4.80 11.22
N LEU A 84 2.61 3.70 11.88
CA LEU A 84 2.98 3.73 13.29
C LEU A 84 4.15 4.68 13.57
N ARG A 85 5.19 4.69 12.74
CA ARG A 85 6.31 5.63 12.86
C ARG A 85 5.88 7.09 12.68
N SER A 86 4.91 7.34 11.78
CA SER A 86 4.39 8.70 11.55
C SER A 86 3.60 9.25 12.74
N MET A 87 3.08 8.39 13.61
CA MET A 87 2.41 8.80 14.87
C MET A 87 3.35 9.48 15.87
N ARG A 88 4.67 9.29 15.75
CA ARG A 88 5.71 9.83 16.66
C ARG A 88 5.37 9.67 18.14
N CYS A 89 4.76 8.54 18.48
CA CYS A 89 4.27 8.24 19.82
C CYS A 89 5.30 7.58 20.75
N GLY A 90 6.56 7.45 20.34
CA GLY A 90 7.64 6.85 21.12
C GLY A 90 7.68 5.32 21.09
N ILE A 91 6.75 4.65 20.41
CA ILE A 91 6.76 3.21 20.18
C ILE A 91 7.70 2.90 19.02
N ARG A 92 8.61 1.95 19.24
CA ARG A 92 9.54 1.46 18.20
C ARG A 92 8.88 0.32 17.45
N SER A 93 9.03 0.33 16.13
CA SER A 93 8.46 -0.69 15.25
C SER A 93 9.45 -1.17 14.21
N ALA A 94 9.19 -2.34 13.67
CA ALA A 94 9.96 -2.95 12.60
C ALA A 94 9.05 -3.73 11.66
N SER A 95 9.47 -3.87 10.40
CA SER A 95 8.80 -4.70 9.41
C SER A 95 9.69 -5.86 8.98
N CYS A 96 9.15 -7.11 9.03
CA CYS A 96 9.82 -8.36 8.68
C CYS A 96 9.07 -9.07 7.55
N TYR A 97 9.70 -9.20 6.38
CA TYR A 97 9.05 -9.77 5.19
C TYR A 97 10.07 -10.41 4.24
N GLY A 98 9.60 -11.32 3.38
CA GLY A 98 10.46 -11.98 2.39
C GLY A 98 11.08 -11.00 1.38
N GLY A 99 12.30 -11.30 0.87
CA GLY A 99 13.03 -10.48 -0.10
C GLY A 99 14.15 -9.61 0.49
N ARG A 100 14.27 -9.57 1.83
CA ARG A 100 15.51 -9.15 2.53
C ARG A 100 16.23 -10.37 3.05
N THR A 101 17.54 -10.24 3.29
CA THR A 101 18.28 -11.32 3.96
C THR A 101 17.84 -11.41 5.44
N ALA A 102 17.65 -12.62 5.95
CA ALA A 102 17.26 -12.82 7.35
C ALA A 102 18.27 -12.19 8.33
N MET A 103 19.53 -12.11 7.95
CA MET A 103 20.59 -11.49 8.74
C MET A 103 20.43 -9.96 8.87
N GLU A 104 19.97 -9.27 7.81
CA GLU A 104 19.70 -7.83 7.89
C GLU A 104 18.52 -7.53 8.81
N GLU A 105 17.47 -8.35 8.76
CA GLU A 105 16.32 -8.21 9.66
C GLU A 105 16.71 -8.56 11.12
N HIS A 106 17.52 -9.59 11.33
CA HIS A 106 18.02 -9.91 12.66
C HIS A 106 18.80 -8.73 13.28
N ARG A 107 19.73 -8.13 12.52
CA ARG A 107 20.47 -6.94 13.00
C ARG A 107 19.51 -5.79 13.30
N MET A 108 18.55 -5.53 12.40
CA MET A 108 17.56 -4.47 12.60
C MET A 108 16.74 -4.69 13.88
N LEU A 109 16.25 -5.90 14.14
CA LEU A 109 15.50 -6.23 15.36
C LEU A 109 16.35 -6.02 16.62
N LYS A 110 17.61 -6.42 16.58
CA LYS A 110 18.56 -6.23 17.69
C LYS A 110 18.88 -4.75 17.96
N ASP A 111 19.03 -3.95 16.90
CA ASP A 111 19.38 -2.52 17.00
C ASP A 111 18.18 -1.66 17.41
N VAL A 112 17.00 -1.94 16.85
CA VAL A 112 15.78 -1.15 17.08
C VAL A 112 15.09 -1.55 18.38
N LYS A 113 15.12 -2.83 18.77
CA LYS A 113 14.38 -3.42 19.90
C LYS A 113 12.89 -3.00 19.84
N PRO A 114 12.16 -3.38 18.79
CA PRO A 114 10.80 -2.91 18.54
C PRO A 114 9.82 -3.53 19.55
N GLN A 115 8.81 -2.75 19.95
CA GLN A 115 7.68 -3.26 20.70
C GLN A 115 6.58 -3.82 19.77
N VAL A 116 6.52 -3.36 18.52
CA VAL A 116 5.56 -3.84 17.50
C VAL A 116 6.32 -4.31 16.27
N VAL A 117 6.01 -5.50 15.79
CA VAL A 117 6.59 -6.04 14.55
C VAL A 117 5.46 -6.35 13.56
N PHE A 118 5.56 -5.75 12.37
CA PHE A 118 4.71 -6.04 11.22
C PHE A 118 5.39 -7.09 10.36
N GLY A 119 4.65 -8.10 9.86
CA GLY A 119 5.31 -9.07 8.99
C GLY A 119 4.38 -10.06 8.31
N THR A 120 4.95 -10.74 7.32
CA THR A 120 4.27 -11.87 6.67
C THR A 120 4.38 -13.13 7.54
N PRO A 121 3.37 -14.02 7.51
CA PRO A 121 3.30 -15.17 8.42
C PRO A 121 4.57 -16.02 8.45
N GLY A 122 5.09 -16.40 7.27
CA GLY A 122 6.30 -17.23 7.17
C GLY A 122 7.56 -16.56 7.75
N ARG A 123 7.70 -15.23 7.58
CA ARG A 123 8.86 -14.50 8.10
C ARG A 123 8.79 -14.29 9.61
N LEU A 124 7.61 -14.06 10.15
CA LEU A 124 7.42 -13.98 11.60
C LEU A 124 7.73 -15.33 12.28
N ASN A 125 7.29 -16.45 11.69
CA ASN A 125 7.65 -17.78 12.15
C ASN A 125 9.17 -18.03 12.14
N ASP A 126 9.86 -17.59 11.09
CA ASP A 126 11.34 -17.70 11.00
C ASP A 126 12.03 -16.97 12.15
N HIS A 127 11.61 -15.73 12.46
CA HIS A 127 12.18 -14.96 13.57
C HIS A 127 11.83 -15.50 14.95
N LEU A 128 10.62 -16.04 15.15
CA LEU A 128 10.23 -16.73 16.38
C LEU A 128 11.00 -18.04 16.58
N GLY A 129 11.17 -18.82 15.51
CA GLY A 129 11.92 -20.07 15.53
C GLY A 129 13.42 -19.88 15.80
N LYS A 130 13.99 -18.76 15.33
CA LYS A 130 15.40 -18.37 15.58
C LYS A 130 15.60 -17.54 16.85
N GLU A 131 14.57 -17.36 17.65
CA GLU A 131 14.57 -16.56 18.88
C GLU A 131 15.01 -15.09 18.70
N ASN A 132 14.89 -14.55 17.48
CA ASN A 132 15.12 -13.14 17.21
C ASN A 132 13.99 -12.27 17.78
N ILE A 133 12.82 -12.85 17.98
CA ILE A 133 11.67 -12.30 18.68
C ILE A 133 11.32 -13.25 19.82
N SER A 134 11.29 -12.73 21.05
CA SER A 134 10.86 -13.50 22.22
C SER A 134 9.38 -13.83 22.14
N ARG A 135 9.04 -15.12 22.10
CA ARG A 135 7.65 -15.60 22.07
C ARG A 135 6.88 -15.27 23.35
N TYR A 136 7.57 -15.07 24.47
CA TYR A 136 6.98 -14.83 25.79
C TYR A 136 6.56 -13.37 26.00
N GLY A 137 7.14 -12.43 25.25
CA GLY A 137 6.80 -11.01 25.30
C GLY A 137 5.51 -10.65 24.56
N VAL A 138 5.15 -11.44 23.54
CA VAL A 138 4.02 -11.15 22.65
C VAL A 138 2.69 -11.38 23.37
N ARG A 139 1.90 -10.32 23.48
CA ARG A 139 0.59 -10.32 24.16
C ARG A 139 -0.57 -10.07 23.21
N TRP A 140 -0.33 -9.37 22.11
CA TRP A 140 -1.32 -9.02 21.12
C TRP A 140 -0.92 -9.55 19.74
N LEU A 141 -1.88 -10.20 19.09
CA LEU A 141 -1.76 -10.64 17.71
C LEU A 141 -2.84 -9.95 16.89
N ILE A 142 -2.43 -9.17 15.94
CA ILE A 142 -3.30 -8.53 14.97
C ILE A 142 -3.12 -9.24 13.63
N ILE A 143 -4.21 -9.59 12.94
CA ILE A 143 -4.17 -10.13 11.58
C ILE A 143 -4.96 -9.17 10.70
N ASP A 144 -4.24 -8.35 9.94
CA ASP A 144 -4.83 -7.41 8.99
C ASP A 144 -4.97 -8.05 7.61
N GLU A 145 -6.05 -7.78 6.90
CA GLU A 145 -6.47 -8.47 5.68
C GLU A 145 -6.52 -10.01 5.90
N PHE A 146 -7.23 -10.45 6.95
CA PHE A 146 -7.32 -11.85 7.35
C PHE A 146 -7.87 -12.74 6.23
N ASP A 147 -8.96 -12.32 5.58
CA ASP A 147 -9.54 -12.95 4.38
C ASP A 147 -8.46 -13.25 3.34
N LYS A 148 -7.57 -12.29 3.15
CA LYS A 148 -6.47 -12.39 2.20
C LYS A 148 -5.38 -13.35 2.62
N CYS A 149 -5.03 -13.34 3.89
CA CYS A 149 -4.09 -14.33 4.43
C CYS A 149 -4.57 -15.76 4.19
N LEU A 150 -5.88 -16.00 4.31
CA LEU A 150 -6.50 -17.30 4.02
C LEU A 150 -6.42 -17.65 2.54
N GLN A 151 -6.80 -16.73 1.64
CA GLN A 151 -6.77 -16.96 0.19
C GLN A 151 -5.37 -17.20 -0.37
N MET A 152 -4.35 -16.58 0.21
CA MET A 152 -2.95 -16.81 -0.17
C MET A 152 -2.40 -18.13 0.37
N GLY A 153 -3.20 -18.93 1.11
CA GLY A 153 -2.81 -20.21 1.63
C GLY A 153 -1.93 -20.15 2.87
N PHE A 154 -1.93 -19.05 3.63
CA PHE A 154 -1.12 -18.91 4.84
C PHE A 154 -1.72 -19.53 6.10
N GLN A 155 -2.68 -20.44 5.95
CA GLN A 155 -3.36 -21.08 7.08
C GLN A 155 -2.37 -21.79 8.01
N ASP A 156 -1.50 -22.63 7.46
CA ASP A 156 -0.52 -23.41 8.24
C ASP A 156 0.50 -22.52 8.94
N GLU A 157 0.95 -21.44 8.27
CA GLU A 157 1.89 -20.48 8.86
C GLU A 157 1.23 -19.70 10.00
N MET A 158 -0.01 -19.27 9.84
CA MET A 158 -0.77 -18.57 10.88
C MET A 158 -1.06 -19.49 12.07
N GLN A 159 -1.43 -20.75 11.82
CA GLN A 159 -1.63 -21.74 12.87
C GLN A 159 -0.35 -21.96 13.69
N ARG A 160 0.79 -22.18 13.02
CA ARG A 160 2.10 -22.34 13.70
C ARG A 160 2.46 -21.11 14.52
N LEU A 161 2.23 -19.93 13.98
CA LEU A 161 2.51 -18.67 14.65
C LEU A 161 1.69 -18.54 15.94
N ILE A 162 0.38 -18.76 15.88
CA ILE A 162 -0.51 -18.69 17.05
C ILE A 162 -0.10 -19.70 18.13
N GLN A 163 0.18 -20.95 17.73
CA GLN A 163 0.61 -21.99 18.66
C GLN A 163 1.97 -21.72 19.32
N SER A 164 2.82 -20.94 18.67
CA SER A 164 4.15 -20.60 19.19
C SER A 164 4.14 -19.47 20.24
N LEU A 165 3.01 -18.83 20.51
CA LEU A 165 2.89 -17.64 21.37
C LEU A 165 2.20 -17.95 22.71
N PRO A 166 2.93 -18.48 23.73
CA PRO A 166 2.31 -18.86 25.00
C PRO A 166 1.83 -17.67 25.83
N GLY A 167 2.35 -16.47 25.56
CA GLY A 167 1.96 -15.23 26.25
C GLY A 167 0.78 -14.50 25.61
N LEU A 168 0.23 -15.02 24.54
CA LEU A 168 -0.83 -14.36 23.77
C LEU A 168 -2.10 -14.19 24.62
N ARG A 169 -2.53 -12.94 24.74
CA ARG A 169 -3.72 -12.58 25.52
C ARG A 169 -4.92 -12.25 24.65
N ARG A 170 -4.68 -11.72 23.46
CA ARG A 170 -5.76 -11.19 22.63
C ARG A 170 -5.41 -11.26 21.15
N ARG A 171 -6.42 -11.55 20.34
CA ARG A 171 -6.40 -11.56 18.89
C ARG A 171 -7.32 -10.49 18.35
N ILE A 172 -6.88 -9.80 17.31
CA ILE A 172 -7.66 -8.76 16.61
C ILE A 172 -7.57 -9.08 15.12
N LEU A 173 -8.69 -9.49 14.53
CA LEU A 173 -8.79 -9.84 13.13
C LEU A 173 -9.48 -8.70 12.38
N LEU A 174 -8.90 -8.30 11.25
CA LEU A 174 -9.50 -7.30 10.38
C LEU A 174 -9.66 -7.89 8.98
N SER A 175 -10.87 -7.78 8.43
CA SER A 175 -11.23 -8.31 7.12
C SER A 175 -12.03 -7.29 6.31
N ALA A 176 -11.92 -7.35 4.99
CA ALA A 176 -12.74 -6.54 4.09
C ALA A 176 -14.02 -7.27 3.66
N THR A 177 -14.09 -8.55 3.90
CA THR A 177 -15.24 -9.42 3.60
C THR A 177 -15.64 -10.21 4.83
N ASP A 178 -16.91 -10.60 4.91
CA ASP A 178 -17.35 -11.54 5.91
C ASP A 178 -16.81 -12.93 5.53
N ALA A 179 -15.90 -13.44 6.35
CA ALA A 179 -15.50 -14.84 6.21
C ALA A 179 -16.64 -15.67 6.79
N GLU A 180 -17.35 -16.43 5.96
CA GLU A 180 -18.46 -17.30 6.36
C GLU A 180 -18.12 -18.17 7.58
N GLU A 181 -16.85 -18.56 7.71
CA GLU A 181 -16.32 -19.23 8.91
C GLU A 181 -14.89 -18.81 9.20
N ILE A 182 -14.63 -18.35 10.42
CA ILE A 182 -13.26 -18.15 10.90
C ILE A 182 -12.69 -19.53 11.26
N PRO A 183 -11.59 -19.97 10.62
CA PRO A 183 -11.04 -21.30 10.85
C PRO A 183 -10.73 -21.58 12.32
N ALA A 184 -11.01 -22.79 12.78
CA ALA A 184 -10.85 -23.20 14.18
C ALA A 184 -9.41 -23.01 14.71
N PHE A 185 -8.39 -23.05 13.85
CA PHE A 185 -7.00 -22.84 14.27
C PHE A 185 -6.73 -21.46 14.88
N VAL A 186 -7.53 -20.44 14.54
CA VAL A 186 -7.40 -19.09 15.11
C VAL A 186 -7.74 -19.09 16.60
N SER A 187 -8.54 -20.07 17.04
CA SER A 187 -8.87 -20.31 18.46
C SER A 187 -9.38 -19.07 19.17
N LEU A 188 -10.32 -18.34 18.54
CA LEU A 188 -10.92 -17.13 19.14
C LEU A 188 -11.68 -17.49 20.42
N ALA A 189 -11.38 -16.79 21.50
CA ALA A 189 -12.11 -16.90 22.75
C ALA A 189 -13.17 -15.79 22.83
N LYS A 190 -14.45 -16.12 22.70
CA LYS A 190 -15.59 -15.16 22.82
C LYS A 190 -15.36 -13.87 22.05
N ALA A 191 -15.16 -13.96 20.74
CA ALA A 191 -14.90 -12.79 19.91
C ALA A 191 -16.05 -11.78 19.90
N HIS A 192 -15.73 -10.50 20.01
CA HIS A 192 -16.65 -9.40 19.74
C HIS A 192 -16.53 -9.04 18.26
N THR A 193 -17.58 -9.25 17.49
CA THR A 193 -17.60 -8.92 16.06
C THR A 193 -18.24 -7.54 15.84
N LEU A 194 -17.50 -6.66 15.20
CA LEU A 194 -17.94 -5.34 14.73
C LEU A 194 -18.03 -5.37 13.21
N SER A 195 -19.23 -5.23 12.65
CA SER A 195 -19.44 -5.20 11.20
C SER A 195 -19.80 -3.80 10.74
N PHE A 196 -19.05 -3.32 9.74
CA PHE A 196 -19.25 -2.06 9.05
C PHE A 196 -19.42 -2.30 7.54
N LEU A 197 -19.77 -3.53 7.15
CA LEU A 197 -19.93 -3.92 5.73
C LEU A 197 -21.22 -3.37 5.12
N ASP A 198 -22.27 -3.18 5.92
CA ASP A 198 -23.55 -2.62 5.45
C ASP A 198 -23.40 -1.18 4.91
N ASN A 199 -22.29 -0.51 5.27
CA ASN A 199 -21.92 0.76 4.65
C ASN A 199 -21.35 0.63 3.22
N GLN A 200 -21.25 -0.59 2.67
CA GLN A 200 -20.80 -0.82 1.27
C GLN A 200 -21.76 -0.25 0.23
N GLU A 201 -23.05 -0.15 0.52
CA GLU A 201 -24.01 0.51 -0.38
C GLU A 201 -23.58 1.95 -0.73
N GLN A 202 -22.95 2.66 0.22
CA GLN A 202 -22.41 3.99 0.00
C GLN A 202 -21.16 4.03 -0.90
N THR A 203 -20.40 2.94 -1.02
CA THR A 203 -19.21 2.87 -1.88
C THR A 203 -19.60 2.55 -3.31
N SER A 204 -20.63 1.71 -3.53
CA SER A 204 -21.18 1.42 -4.86
C SER A 204 -21.79 2.68 -5.51
N ASP A 205 -22.44 3.54 -4.72
CA ASP A 205 -23.05 4.78 -5.18
C ASP A 205 -22.03 5.87 -5.57
N ARG A 206 -20.78 5.73 -5.12
CA ARG A 206 -19.70 6.68 -5.40
C ARG A 206 -18.85 6.31 -6.62
N VAL A 207 -18.99 5.10 -7.14
CA VAL A 207 -18.23 4.62 -8.29
C VAL A 207 -19.15 4.46 -9.49
N THR A 208 -18.93 5.26 -10.53
CA THR A 208 -19.63 5.10 -11.79
C THR A 208 -18.96 3.96 -12.58
N LEU A 209 -19.78 3.01 -13.02
CA LEU A 209 -19.34 1.82 -13.74
C LEU A 209 -19.55 1.99 -15.23
N TYR A 210 -18.54 1.68 -16.03
CA TYR A 210 -18.57 1.80 -17.48
C TYR A 210 -18.14 0.50 -18.16
N GLU A 211 -18.82 0.15 -19.27
CA GLU A 211 -18.37 -0.89 -20.19
C GLU A 211 -17.77 -0.25 -21.44
N VAL A 212 -16.58 -0.69 -21.82
CA VAL A 212 -15.88 -0.34 -23.06
C VAL A 212 -15.77 -1.58 -23.91
N LYS A 213 -16.50 -1.64 -25.01
CA LYS A 213 -16.49 -2.77 -25.93
C LYS A 213 -15.29 -2.74 -26.86
N SER A 214 -14.48 -3.79 -26.85
CA SER A 214 -13.44 -4.02 -27.83
C SER A 214 -14.00 -4.87 -28.99
N PRO A 215 -13.82 -4.46 -30.26
CA PRO A 215 -14.29 -5.24 -31.40
C PRO A 215 -13.52 -6.53 -31.62
N VAL A 216 -12.35 -6.66 -30.98
CA VAL A 216 -11.46 -7.81 -31.11
C VAL A 216 -11.06 -8.34 -29.73
N LYS A 217 -10.66 -9.62 -29.68
CA LYS A 217 -10.24 -10.29 -28.46
C LYS A 217 -8.99 -9.64 -27.84
N ASP A 218 -8.09 -9.08 -28.63
CA ASP A 218 -6.96 -8.30 -28.16
C ASP A 218 -7.40 -6.84 -27.89
N LYS A 219 -7.52 -6.49 -26.62
CA LYS A 219 -8.10 -5.23 -26.13
C LYS A 219 -7.10 -4.07 -26.03
N LEU A 220 -5.87 -4.23 -26.54
CA LEU A 220 -4.79 -3.23 -26.41
C LEU A 220 -5.15 -1.88 -26.99
N GLU A 221 -5.76 -1.87 -28.19
CA GLU A 221 -6.12 -0.61 -28.86
C GLU A 221 -7.29 0.09 -28.14
N ALA A 222 -8.28 -0.67 -27.64
CA ALA A 222 -9.37 -0.13 -26.83
C ALA A 222 -8.83 0.49 -25.55
N LEU A 223 -7.87 -0.16 -24.89
CA LEU A 223 -7.19 0.39 -23.70
C LEU A 223 -6.43 1.67 -24.06
N ARG A 224 -5.66 1.69 -25.15
CA ARG A 224 -4.92 2.88 -25.58
C ARG A 224 -5.83 4.07 -25.80
N GLN A 225 -6.94 3.90 -26.51
CA GLN A 225 -7.91 4.96 -26.77
C GLN A 225 -8.58 5.45 -25.48
N LEU A 226 -8.92 4.53 -24.58
CA LEU A 226 -9.49 4.88 -23.27
C LEU A 226 -8.51 5.76 -22.45
N LEU A 227 -7.23 5.37 -22.38
CA LEU A 227 -6.20 6.11 -21.66
C LEU A 227 -5.91 7.49 -22.28
N LEU A 228 -5.99 7.64 -23.60
CA LEU A 228 -5.90 8.95 -24.27
C LEU A 228 -7.07 9.84 -23.84
N GLY A 229 -8.25 9.27 -23.61
CA GLY A 229 -9.44 9.98 -23.12
C GLY A 229 -9.27 10.50 -21.69
N PHE A 230 -8.51 9.81 -20.84
CA PHE A 230 -8.31 10.17 -19.44
C PHE A 230 -7.29 11.30 -19.22
N GLY A 231 -6.45 11.58 -20.22
CA GLY A 231 -5.41 12.60 -20.07
C GLY A 231 -4.37 12.22 -19.03
N ASP A 232 -4.03 13.15 -18.14
CA ASP A 232 -3.04 12.95 -17.07
C ASP A 232 -3.64 12.40 -15.75
N SER A 233 -4.90 11.96 -15.78
CA SER A 233 -5.56 11.39 -14.61
C SER A 233 -4.93 10.08 -14.16
N SER A 234 -4.79 9.90 -12.85
CA SER A 234 -4.24 8.68 -12.26
C SER A 234 -5.13 7.47 -12.58
N THR A 235 -4.53 6.43 -13.16
CA THR A 235 -5.26 5.25 -13.62
C THR A 235 -4.51 3.96 -13.21
N ILE A 236 -5.25 2.99 -12.66
CA ILE A 236 -4.73 1.62 -12.48
C ILE A 236 -5.40 0.71 -13.50
N VAL A 237 -4.58 -0.03 -14.25
CA VAL A 237 -5.02 -1.07 -15.18
C VAL A 237 -4.77 -2.43 -14.56
N PHE A 238 -5.84 -3.18 -14.27
CA PHE A 238 -5.76 -4.48 -13.63
C PHE A 238 -5.79 -5.63 -14.63
N LEU A 239 -4.83 -6.56 -14.45
CA LEU A 239 -4.71 -7.81 -15.18
C LEU A 239 -4.52 -8.98 -14.20
N ASN A 240 -4.87 -10.20 -14.62
CA ASN A 240 -4.77 -11.38 -13.75
C ASN A 240 -3.37 -12.02 -13.77
N TYR A 241 -2.60 -11.84 -14.86
CA TYR A 241 -1.33 -12.56 -15.11
C TYR A 241 -0.15 -11.60 -15.30
N ARG A 242 1.03 -12.01 -14.81
CA ARG A 242 2.28 -11.22 -14.89
C ARG A 242 2.68 -10.93 -16.34
N ASP A 243 2.68 -11.95 -17.19
CA ASP A 243 3.08 -11.82 -18.60
C ASP A 243 2.15 -10.85 -19.34
N SER A 244 0.86 -10.83 -18.97
CA SER A 244 -0.10 -9.87 -19.51
C SER A 244 0.20 -8.44 -19.05
N VAL A 245 0.63 -8.26 -17.80
CA VAL A 245 1.06 -6.95 -17.27
C VAL A 245 2.26 -6.44 -18.05
N GLU A 246 3.30 -7.26 -18.21
CA GLU A 246 4.51 -6.90 -18.96
C GLU A 246 4.20 -6.58 -20.43
N ARG A 247 3.34 -7.37 -21.07
CA ARG A 247 2.89 -7.16 -22.45
C ARG A 247 2.16 -5.83 -22.63
N VAL A 248 1.19 -5.54 -21.73
CA VAL A 248 0.40 -4.30 -21.78
C VAL A 248 1.28 -3.09 -21.47
N ASP A 249 2.14 -3.18 -20.45
CA ASP A 249 3.10 -2.12 -20.10
C ASP A 249 4.04 -1.81 -21.28
N GLY A 250 4.60 -2.84 -21.91
CA GLY A 250 5.45 -2.71 -23.10
C GLY A 250 4.73 -2.06 -24.28
N PHE A 251 3.47 -2.48 -24.55
CA PHE A 251 2.66 -1.87 -25.59
C PHE A 251 2.41 -0.38 -25.34
N LEU A 252 2.03 -0.01 -24.12
CA LEU A 252 1.77 1.37 -23.75
C LEU A 252 3.03 2.23 -23.84
N LYS A 253 4.18 1.75 -23.37
CA LYS A 253 5.48 2.43 -23.49
C LYS A 253 5.87 2.66 -24.95
N ASN A 254 5.70 1.65 -25.80
CA ASN A 254 5.97 1.77 -27.24
C ASN A 254 5.05 2.79 -27.93
N ASN A 255 3.87 3.04 -27.37
CA ASN A 255 2.94 4.07 -27.82
C ASN A 255 3.12 5.42 -27.09
N GLY A 256 4.24 5.62 -26.35
CA GLY A 256 4.64 6.88 -25.76
C GLY A 256 4.05 7.18 -24.38
N PHE A 257 3.28 6.26 -23.77
CA PHE A 257 2.79 6.44 -22.39
C PHE A 257 3.91 6.26 -21.38
N VAL A 258 3.82 7.01 -20.30
CA VAL A 258 4.71 6.85 -19.14
C VAL A 258 3.99 6.02 -18.09
N THR A 259 4.33 4.74 -18.04
CA THR A 259 3.70 3.76 -17.17
C THR A 259 4.61 3.30 -16.05
N SER A 260 4.02 2.73 -15.00
CA SER A 260 4.68 1.92 -13.98
C SER A 260 4.13 0.50 -14.04
N CYS A 261 5.02 -0.49 -14.10
CA CYS A 261 4.69 -1.92 -14.09
C CYS A 261 4.79 -2.44 -12.66
N PHE A 262 3.77 -3.21 -12.19
CA PHE A 262 3.77 -3.72 -10.82
C PHE A 262 3.16 -5.12 -10.72
N HIS A 263 3.99 -6.10 -10.37
CA HIS A 263 3.56 -7.49 -10.14
C HIS A 263 4.55 -8.25 -9.25
N GLY A 264 4.14 -9.41 -8.76
CA GLY A 264 4.92 -10.21 -7.82
C GLY A 264 6.24 -10.79 -8.36
N GLY A 265 6.46 -10.78 -9.68
CA GLY A 265 7.70 -11.23 -10.32
C GLY A 265 8.85 -10.22 -10.25
N LEU A 266 8.55 -8.94 -9.98
CA LEU A 266 9.56 -7.90 -9.86
C LEU A 266 10.36 -8.02 -8.57
N GLU A 267 11.62 -7.59 -8.60
CA GLU A 267 12.41 -7.41 -7.40
C GLU A 267 11.82 -6.32 -6.49
N GLN A 268 12.13 -6.39 -5.19
CA GLN A 268 11.57 -5.44 -4.21
C GLN A 268 11.90 -3.98 -4.55
N LYS A 269 13.13 -3.70 -4.99
CA LYS A 269 13.56 -2.35 -5.37
C LYS A 269 12.75 -1.82 -6.57
N GLU A 270 12.47 -2.67 -7.54
CA GLU A 270 11.66 -2.32 -8.72
C GLU A 270 10.21 -2.03 -8.33
N ARG A 271 9.62 -2.84 -7.43
CA ARG A 271 8.28 -2.62 -6.93
C ARG A 271 8.16 -1.30 -6.15
N GLU A 272 9.12 -1.02 -5.28
CA GLU A 272 9.17 0.25 -4.55
C GLU A 272 9.29 1.44 -5.50
N ALA A 273 10.15 1.35 -6.52
CA ALA A 273 10.31 2.37 -7.54
C ALA A 273 9.03 2.60 -8.36
N ALA A 274 8.36 1.51 -8.78
CA ALA A 274 7.12 1.59 -9.56
C ALA A 274 6.00 2.29 -8.78
N LEU A 275 5.79 1.91 -7.53
CA LEU A 275 4.78 2.53 -6.65
C LEU A 275 5.13 3.99 -6.35
N TYR A 276 6.41 4.28 -6.10
CA TYR A 276 6.84 5.63 -5.84
C TYR A 276 6.59 6.55 -7.06
N ARG A 277 6.96 6.08 -8.27
CA ARG A 277 6.71 6.83 -9.53
C ARG A 277 5.23 7.11 -9.75
N PHE A 278 4.37 6.14 -9.47
CA PHE A 278 2.94 6.32 -9.60
C PHE A 278 2.39 7.28 -8.53
N SER A 279 2.77 7.09 -7.26
CA SER A 279 2.27 7.92 -6.15
C SER A 279 2.74 9.37 -6.16
N ASN A 280 3.82 9.69 -6.89
CA ASN A 280 4.36 11.05 -6.99
C ASN A 280 4.02 11.74 -8.32
N GLY A 281 3.19 11.12 -9.17
CA GLY A 281 2.77 11.66 -10.45
C GLY A 281 3.85 11.63 -11.53
N SER A 282 4.91 10.83 -11.39
CA SER A 282 5.92 10.60 -12.45
C SER A 282 5.47 9.58 -13.50
N ALA A 283 4.46 8.78 -13.18
CA ALA A 283 3.71 7.93 -14.09
C ALA A 283 2.22 8.08 -13.80
N ASN A 284 1.39 8.24 -14.84
CA ASN A 284 -0.06 8.41 -14.68
C ASN A 284 -0.78 7.06 -14.69
N VAL A 285 -0.17 6.03 -15.25
CA VAL A 285 -0.76 4.71 -15.43
C VAL A 285 0.08 3.67 -14.68
N LEU A 286 -0.58 2.94 -13.78
CA LEU A 286 -0.03 1.76 -13.13
C LEU A 286 -0.65 0.52 -13.78
N VAL A 287 0.16 -0.31 -14.42
CA VAL A 287 -0.26 -1.60 -15.00
C VAL A 287 0.09 -2.70 -14.00
N SER A 288 -0.91 -3.39 -13.46
CA SER A 288 -0.68 -4.28 -12.32
C SER A 288 -1.54 -5.52 -12.30
N THR A 289 -1.03 -6.55 -11.62
CA THR A 289 -1.90 -7.63 -11.09
C THR A 289 -2.65 -7.16 -9.84
N ASP A 290 -3.54 -8.01 -9.29
CA ASP A 290 -4.27 -7.74 -8.04
C ASP A 290 -3.37 -7.44 -6.84
N LEU A 291 -2.05 -7.60 -6.98
CA LEU A 291 -1.10 -7.18 -5.95
C LEU A 291 -1.21 -5.69 -5.61
N ALA A 292 -1.53 -4.83 -6.61
CA ALA A 292 -1.74 -3.40 -6.37
C ALA A 292 -3.13 -3.06 -5.79
N SER A 293 -4.08 -3.99 -5.86
CA SER A 293 -5.41 -3.78 -5.28
C SER A 293 -5.43 -3.87 -3.76
N ARG A 294 -4.31 -4.25 -3.13
CA ARG A 294 -4.25 -4.66 -1.73
C ARG A 294 -3.21 -3.87 -0.96
N GLY A 295 -3.61 -3.38 0.21
CA GLY A 295 -2.71 -2.79 1.19
C GLY A 295 -1.84 -1.62 0.74
N LEU A 296 -1.98 -1.13 -0.48
CA LEU A 296 -1.22 0.00 -0.97
C LEU A 296 -1.94 1.31 -0.69
N ASP A 297 -1.26 2.20 0.00
CA ASP A 297 -1.70 3.58 0.14
C ASP A 297 -1.32 4.38 -1.10
N ILE A 298 -2.12 4.20 -2.15
CA ILE A 298 -2.04 4.99 -3.36
C ILE A 298 -3.18 5.99 -3.28
N PRO A 299 -2.89 7.29 -3.11
CA PRO A 299 -3.94 8.30 -2.95
C PRO A 299 -4.70 8.52 -4.26
N ASP A 300 -5.99 8.79 -4.13
CA ASP A 300 -6.88 9.40 -5.12
C ASP A 300 -6.75 8.86 -6.57
N ILE A 301 -7.05 7.58 -6.75
CA ILE A 301 -7.11 7.00 -8.09
C ILE A 301 -8.39 7.45 -8.78
N ALA A 302 -8.23 8.19 -9.87
CA ALA A 302 -9.36 8.70 -10.64
C ALA A 302 -10.07 7.59 -11.43
N ASN A 303 -9.30 6.65 -12.01
CA ASN A 303 -9.84 5.62 -12.88
C ASN A 303 -9.29 4.23 -12.53
N ILE A 304 -10.18 3.25 -12.45
CA ILE A 304 -9.83 1.83 -12.39
C ILE A 304 -10.23 1.21 -13.73
N VAL A 305 -9.32 0.45 -14.35
CA VAL A 305 -9.59 -0.26 -15.60
C VAL A 305 -9.42 -1.75 -15.38
N HIS A 306 -10.48 -2.51 -15.54
CA HIS A 306 -10.46 -3.96 -15.58
C HIS A 306 -10.15 -4.41 -17.02
N TYR A 307 -8.87 -4.57 -17.34
CA TYR A 307 -8.45 -5.15 -18.62
C TYR A 307 -8.75 -6.65 -18.67
N HIS A 308 -8.45 -7.37 -17.58
CA HIS A 308 -9.04 -8.69 -17.30
C HIS A 308 -10.11 -8.56 -16.22
N MET A 309 -11.21 -9.27 -16.40
CA MET A 309 -12.25 -9.33 -15.39
C MET A 309 -11.68 -9.85 -14.07
N PRO A 310 -12.12 -9.32 -12.93
CA PRO A 310 -11.73 -9.89 -11.63
C PRO A 310 -12.23 -11.33 -11.53
N GLU A 311 -11.44 -12.20 -10.89
CA GLU A 311 -11.75 -13.62 -10.78
C GLU A 311 -12.80 -13.93 -9.68
N SER A 312 -13.07 -12.94 -8.82
CA SER A 312 -14.04 -13.07 -7.72
C SER A 312 -14.64 -11.71 -7.36
N GLU A 313 -15.80 -11.74 -6.70
CA GLU A 313 -16.45 -10.54 -6.14
C GLU A 313 -15.51 -9.78 -5.20
N GLU A 314 -14.82 -10.50 -4.34
CA GLU A 314 -13.83 -9.91 -3.44
C GLU A 314 -12.68 -9.22 -4.20
N GLY A 315 -12.14 -9.87 -5.25
CA GLY A 315 -11.14 -9.25 -6.12
C GLY A 315 -11.66 -7.95 -6.74
N TYR A 316 -12.92 -7.92 -7.16
CA TYR A 316 -13.59 -6.73 -7.66
C TYR A 316 -13.65 -5.63 -6.59
N VAL A 317 -14.13 -5.94 -5.40
CA VAL A 317 -14.25 -4.99 -4.27
C VAL A 317 -12.87 -4.39 -3.93
N HIS A 318 -11.83 -5.20 -3.88
CA HIS A 318 -10.47 -4.72 -3.61
C HIS A 318 -9.91 -3.81 -4.72
N ARG A 319 -10.19 -4.10 -5.99
CA ARG A 319 -9.79 -3.24 -7.12
C ARG A 319 -10.51 -1.90 -7.06
N VAL A 320 -11.82 -1.92 -6.93
CA VAL A 320 -12.65 -0.70 -6.87
C VAL A 320 -12.38 0.12 -5.60
N GLY A 321 -12.08 -0.53 -4.48
CA GLY A 321 -11.67 0.14 -3.24
C GLY A 321 -10.36 0.95 -3.32
N ARG A 322 -9.70 1.04 -4.50
CA ARG A 322 -8.59 1.96 -4.74
C ARG A 322 -9.05 3.34 -5.22
N THR A 323 -10.29 3.47 -5.66
CA THR A 323 -10.92 4.75 -6.02
C THR A 323 -12.04 5.11 -5.05
N ALA A 324 -12.59 6.30 -5.16
CA ALA A 324 -13.72 6.78 -4.36
C ALA A 324 -13.52 6.67 -2.83
N ARG A 325 -12.30 6.88 -2.36
CA ARG A 325 -11.99 6.91 -0.91
C ARG A 325 -12.56 8.18 -0.30
N TRP A 326 -13.04 8.07 0.95
CA TRP A 326 -13.63 9.17 1.71
C TRP A 326 -14.86 9.74 0.97
N ASP A 327 -14.86 10.98 0.56
CA ASP A 327 -15.96 11.66 -0.14
C ASP A 327 -15.74 11.82 -1.65
N ALA A 328 -14.67 11.20 -2.21
CA ALA A 328 -14.33 11.29 -3.63
C ALA A 328 -15.23 10.39 -4.48
N LYS A 329 -15.55 10.84 -5.72
CA LYS A 329 -16.19 10.01 -6.75
C LYS A 329 -15.12 9.34 -7.60
N GLY A 330 -15.31 8.05 -7.90
CA GLY A 330 -14.42 7.25 -8.73
C GLY A 330 -15.09 6.72 -9.99
N LYS A 331 -14.28 6.21 -10.92
CA LYS A 331 -14.78 5.57 -12.15
C LYS A 331 -14.11 4.21 -12.32
N ALA A 332 -14.90 3.19 -12.65
CA ALA A 332 -14.41 1.87 -13.00
C ALA A 332 -14.86 1.49 -14.41
N PHE A 333 -13.91 1.04 -15.22
CA PHE A 333 -14.11 0.70 -16.62
C PHE A 333 -13.81 -0.78 -16.84
N PHE A 334 -14.72 -1.49 -17.48
CA PHE A 334 -14.56 -2.88 -17.88
C PHE A 334 -14.33 -2.93 -19.39
N ILE A 335 -13.16 -3.39 -19.83
CA ILE A 335 -12.92 -3.59 -21.27
C ILE A 335 -13.33 -5.01 -21.62
N THR A 336 -14.44 -5.17 -22.35
CA THR A 336 -14.98 -6.46 -22.78
C THR A 336 -14.62 -6.76 -24.22
N GLY A 337 -14.08 -7.96 -24.48
CA GLY A 337 -13.94 -8.52 -25.84
C GLY A 337 -15.27 -9.10 -26.34
N PRO A 338 -15.30 -9.64 -27.59
CA PRO A 338 -16.54 -10.11 -28.23
C PRO A 338 -17.30 -11.21 -27.47
N GLU A 339 -16.58 -12.03 -26.70
CA GLU A 339 -17.13 -13.17 -25.96
C GLU A 339 -17.06 -12.99 -24.44
N GLU A 340 -16.62 -11.81 -23.99
CA GLU A 340 -16.49 -11.52 -22.56
C GLU A 340 -17.71 -10.78 -22.04
N HIS A 341 -18.09 -11.09 -20.80
CA HIS A 341 -19.19 -10.44 -20.10
C HIS A 341 -18.70 -9.92 -18.75
N ILE A 342 -19.34 -8.84 -18.30
CA ILE A 342 -19.13 -8.35 -16.93
C ILE A 342 -19.73 -9.38 -15.97
N PRO A 343 -19.02 -9.83 -14.94
CA PRO A 343 -19.51 -10.85 -14.01
C PRO A 343 -20.76 -10.41 -13.25
N ASP A 344 -21.66 -11.35 -12.96
CA ASP A 344 -22.95 -11.10 -12.30
C ASP A 344 -22.82 -10.54 -10.87
N TYR A 345 -21.68 -10.73 -10.21
CA TYR A 345 -21.41 -10.12 -8.90
C TYR A 345 -21.13 -8.62 -8.97
N VAL A 346 -20.91 -8.04 -10.16
CA VAL A 346 -20.80 -6.59 -10.33
C VAL A 346 -22.19 -6.00 -10.30
N LYS A 347 -22.58 -5.49 -9.13
CA LYS A 347 -23.89 -4.88 -8.92
C LYS A 347 -23.86 -3.40 -9.28
N GLY A 348 -24.97 -2.87 -9.77
CA GLY A 348 -25.14 -1.47 -10.15
C GLY A 348 -25.39 -1.27 -11.64
N ASN A 349 -25.66 -0.02 -12.01
CA ASN A 349 -25.89 0.34 -13.41
C ASN A 349 -24.54 0.52 -14.11
N VAL A 350 -24.28 -0.29 -15.14
CA VAL A 350 -23.09 -0.17 -15.99
C VAL A 350 -23.45 0.56 -17.27
N GLU A 351 -22.86 1.74 -17.44
CA GLU A 351 -23.10 2.58 -18.61
C GLU A 351 -22.16 2.19 -19.76
N SER A 352 -22.65 2.25 -21.00
CA SER A 352 -21.78 2.07 -22.16
C SER A 352 -20.88 3.29 -22.36
N TYR A 353 -19.56 3.07 -22.48
CA TYR A 353 -18.59 4.13 -22.71
C TYR A 353 -17.85 3.90 -24.04
N VAL A 354 -17.93 4.90 -24.92
CA VAL A 354 -17.21 4.89 -26.21
C VAL A 354 -16.06 5.91 -26.11
N PRO A 355 -14.80 5.46 -26.16
CA PRO A 355 -13.66 6.37 -26.19
C PRO A 355 -13.74 7.31 -27.42
N SER A 356 -13.36 8.58 -27.23
CA SER A 356 -13.33 9.54 -28.34
C SER A 356 -12.28 9.12 -29.38
N ASN A 357 -12.65 9.16 -30.66
CA ASN A 357 -11.74 8.91 -31.79
C ASN A 357 -10.86 10.13 -32.15
N GLU A 358 -10.94 11.21 -31.39
CA GLU A 358 -10.09 12.38 -31.63
C GLU A 358 -8.60 12.01 -31.44
N LYS A 359 -7.77 12.50 -32.35
CA LYS A 359 -6.32 12.38 -32.23
C LYS A 359 -5.83 13.24 -31.06
N LYS A 360 -5.73 12.64 -29.87
CA LYS A 360 -5.16 13.29 -28.71
C LYS A 360 -3.67 12.93 -28.58
N ASN A 361 -2.88 13.89 -28.16
CA ASN A 361 -1.50 13.63 -27.78
C ASN A 361 -1.46 12.74 -26.55
N VAL A 362 -0.47 11.84 -26.51
CA VAL A 362 -0.26 10.99 -25.33
C VAL A 362 0.07 11.89 -24.14
N PRO A 363 -0.64 11.74 -23.03
CA PRO A 363 -0.40 12.54 -21.84
C PRO A 363 0.97 12.21 -21.23
N VAL A 364 1.79 13.24 -21.00
CA VAL A 364 3.09 13.09 -20.39
C VAL A 364 3.06 13.70 -18.99
N PRO A 365 3.40 12.93 -17.93
CA PRO A 365 3.45 13.43 -16.56
C PRO A 365 4.38 14.63 -16.40
N ARG A 366 3.96 15.62 -15.63
CA ARG A 366 4.78 16.83 -15.35
C ARG A 366 6.02 16.53 -14.51
N MET A 367 5.95 15.49 -13.69
CA MET A 367 7.04 15.07 -12.81
C MET A 367 7.82 13.91 -13.40
N ALA A 368 9.07 13.77 -12.97
CA ALA A 368 9.92 12.60 -13.22
C ALA A 368 10.66 12.25 -11.92
N THR A 369 10.96 10.97 -11.70
CA THR A 369 11.63 10.51 -10.48
C THR A 369 13.13 10.38 -10.70
N ILE A 370 13.91 10.89 -9.75
CA ILE A 370 15.34 10.61 -9.61
C ILE A 370 15.62 9.78 -8.38
N TYR A 371 16.60 8.91 -8.49
CA TYR A 371 17.19 8.14 -7.40
C TYR A 371 18.46 8.85 -6.91
N ILE A 372 18.63 8.93 -5.61
CA ILE A 372 19.82 9.44 -4.93
C ILE A 372 20.33 8.36 -4.00
N GLY A 373 21.55 7.84 -4.21
CA GLY A 373 22.15 6.72 -3.48
C GLY A 373 22.57 7.05 -2.04
N LYS A 374 21.84 7.94 -1.36
CA LYS A 374 22.04 8.34 0.03
C LYS A 374 20.71 8.48 0.76
N GLY A 375 20.70 8.12 2.06
CA GLY A 375 19.51 8.11 2.87
C GLY A 375 19.73 8.47 4.34
N LYS A 376 18.82 8.04 5.21
CA LYS A 376 18.84 8.34 6.65
C LYS A 376 20.12 7.85 7.33
N LYS A 377 20.69 6.70 6.94
CA LYS A 377 21.95 6.18 7.48
C LYS A 377 23.15 7.06 7.16
N ASP A 378 23.08 7.83 6.07
CA ASP A 378 24.06 8.85 5.70
C ASP A 378 23.73 10.22 6.33
N LYS A 379 22.77 10.29 7.26
CA LYS A 379 22.27 11.50 7.92
C LYS A 379 21.70 12.54 6.94
N VAL A 380 21.15 12.07 5.83
CA VAL A 380 20.50 12.94 4.82
C VAL A 380 19.03 13.11 5.21
N SER A 381 18.57 14.36 5.20
CA SER A 381 17.19 14.77 5.46
C SER A 381 16.52 15.30 4.20
N ARG A 382 15.17 15.46 4.24
CA ARG A 382 14.43 16.13 3.15
C ARG A 382 14.96 17.53 2.84
N GLY A 383 15.27 18.32 3.89
CA GLY A 383 15.83 19.68 3.73
C GLY A 383 17.19 19.69 3.03
N ASP A 384 18.06 18.70 3.30
CA ASP A 384 19.34 18.56 2.62
C ASP A 384 19.14 18.28 1.13
N ILE A 385 18.16 17.46 0.77
CA ILE A 385 17.82 17.15 -0.63
C ILE A 385 17.28 18.38 -1.36
N VAL A 386 16.31 19.09 -0.76
CA VAL A 386 15.77 20.33 -1.34
C VAL A 386 16.90 21.36 -1.54
N GLY A 387 17.70 21.59 -0.50
CA GLY A 387 18.82 22.54 -0.57
C GLY A 387 19.85 22.16 -1.65
N PHE A 388 20.13 20.86 -1.79
CA PHE A 388 21.04 20.35 -2.82
C PHE A 388 20.48 20.57 -4.23
N LEU A 389 19.23 20.20 -4.47
CA LEU A 389 18.59 20.31 -5.78
C LEU A 389 18.38 21.77 -6.20
N CYS A 390 18.07 22.67 -5.27
CA CYS A 390 17.99 24.09 -5.56
C CYS A 390 19.37 24.71 -5.86
N LYS A 391 20.37 24.43 -5.01
CA LYS A 391 21.69 25.09 -5.11
C LYS A 391 22.58 24.52 -6.21
N LYS A 392 22.49 23.19 -6.45
CA LYS A 392 23.36 22.45 -7.37
C LYS A 392 22.61 21.92 -8.58
N GLY A 393 21.33 21.59 -8.43
CA GLY A 393 20.49 21.03 -9.50
C GLY A 393 19.79 22.11 -10.34
N GLY A 394 19.83 23.40 -9.93
CA GLY A 394 19.19 24.50 -10.67
C GLY A 394 17.65 24.45 -10.66
N LEU A 395 17.06 23.85 -9.61
CA LEU A 395 15.61 23.79 -9.44
C LEU A 395 15.11 24.88 -8.49
N GLU A 396 13.91 25.34 -8.74
CA GLU A 396 13.11 26.08 -7.75
C GLU A 396 12.38 25.09 -6.83
N ALA A 397 12.03 25.52 -5.62
CA ALA A 397 11.34 24.66 -4.65
C ALA A 397 10.01 24.10 -5.19
N ALA A 398 9.29 24.89 -6.00
CA ALA A 398 8.04 24.49 -6.65
C ALA A 398 8.21 23.39 -7.73
N GLU A 399 9.44 23.18 -8.21
CA GLU A 399 9.78 22.15 -9.18
C GLU A 399 10.20 20.82 -8.56
N ILE A 400 10.22 20.78 -7.21
CA ILE A 400 10.53 19.59 -6.42
C ILE A 400 9.22 19.10 -5.80
N GLY A 401 8.82 17.89 -6.16
CA GLY A 401 7.62 17.23 -5.61
C GLY A 401 7.94 16.37 -4.38
N LYS A 402 7.25 15.23 -4.28
CA LYS A 402 7.40 14.27 -3.17
C LYS A 402 8.85 13.81 -3.02
N ILE A 403 9.33 13.80 -1.78
CA ILE A 403 10.67 13.29 -1.40
C ILE A 403 10.49 12.18 -0.38
N ASP A 404 10.97 10.99 -0.68
CA ASP A 404 11.03 9.85 0.23
C ASP A 404 12.48 9.49 0.55
N VAL A 405 12.90 9.86 1.77
CA VAL A 405 14.22 9.51 2.30
C VAL A 405 14.12 8.16 3.00
N ASN A 406 14.65 7.13 2.33
CA ASN A 406 14.77 5.78 2.88
C ASN A 406 16.09 5.62 3.67
N ASP A 407 16.34 4.45 4.21
CA ASP A 407 17.55 4.21 5.03
C ASP A 407 18.85 4.45 4.25
N ARG A 408 18.96 3.94 3.02
CA ARG A 408 20.19 3.96 2.21
C ARG A 408 20.09 4.79 0.92
N TYR A 409 18.91 5.22 0.55
CA TYR A 409 18.68 5.98 -0.68
C TYR A 409 17.47 6.91 -0.53
N THR A 410 17.33 7.81 -1.47
CA THR A 410 16.21 8.75 -1.55
C THR A 410 15.61 8.74 -2.95
N TYR A 411 14.28 8.70 -3.05
CA TYR A 411 13.56 9.03 -4.26
C TYR A 411 13.04 10.46 -4.20
N VAL A 412 13.13 11.18 -5.32
CA VAL A 412 12.64 12.55 -5.43
C VAL A 412 11.91 12.73 -6.75
N ALA A 413 10.72 13.32 -6.69
CA ALA A 413 10.03 13.82 -7.87
C ALA A 413 10.56 15.21 -8.23
N VAL A 414 10.93 15.41 -9.49
CA VAL A 414 11.40 16.69 -10.03
C VAL A 414 10.63 17.05 -11.29
N SER A 415 10.59 18.32 -11.65
CA SER A 415 10.00 18.75 -12.93
C SER A 415 10.63 17.97 -14.10
N ARG A 416 9.79 17.27 -14.89
CA ARG A 416 10.25 16.49 -16.04
C ARG A 416 11.01 17.32 -17.06
N ALA A 417 10.57 18.55 -17.29
CA ALA A 417 11.22 19.48 -18.22
C ALA A 417 12.68 19.80 -17.82
N LYS A 418 12.97 19.75 -16.51
CA LYS A 418 14.31 20.04 -15.98
C LYS A 418 15.14 18.79 -15.62
N MET A 419 14.61 17.59 -15.82
CA MET A 419 15.27 16.33 -15.46
C MET A 419 16.70 16.24 -16.00
N ASN A 420 16.89 16.48 -17.30
CA ASN A 420 18.21 16.43 -17.93
C ASN A 420 19.17 17.49 -17.42
N LEU A 421 18.68 18.68 -17.06
CA LEU A 421 19.46 19.74 -16.45
C LEU A 421 19.97 19.30 -15.07
N VAL A 422 19.06 18.82 -14.22
CA VAL A 422 19.38 18.32 -12.88
C VAL A 422 20.46 17.25 -12.94
N LEU A 423 20.29 16.23 -13.78
CA LEU A 423 21.24 15.12 -13.89
C LEU A 423 22.63 15.59 -14.32
N ARG A 424 22.72 16.56 -15.27
CA ARG A 424 24.01 17.14 -15.69
C ARG A 424 24.66 17.98 -14.59
N GLN A 425 23.89 18.85 -13.93
CA GLN A 425 24.43 19.76 -12.92
C GLN A 425 24.83 19.06 -11.62
N THR A 426 24.16 17.95 -11.28
CA THR A 426 24.45 17.19 -10.06
C THR A 426 25.47 16.09 -10.25
N GLN A 427 25.97 15.87 -11.47
CA GLN A 427 26.96 14.85 -11.76
C GLN A 427 28.26 15.09 -11.00
N GLY A 428 28.66 14.15 -10.13
CA GLY A 428 29.87 14.23 -9.31
C GLY A 428 29.78 15.16 -8.10
N GLU A 429 28.67 15.85 -7.91
CA GLU A 429 28.44 16.71 -6.76
C GLU A 429 28.26 15.91 -5.45
N LYS A 430 28.46 16.57 -4.32
CA LYS A 430 28.38 15.97 -2.98
C LYS A 430 27.17 16.47 -2.23
N ILE A 431 26.46 15.57 -1.55
CA ILE A 431 25.44 15.92 -0.56
C ILE A 431 26.07 15.80 0.82
N LYS A 432 26.10 16.89 1.60
CA LYS A 432 26.76 16.94 2.92
C LYS A 432 28.22 16.44 2.90
N GLY A 433 28.95 16.76 1.84
CA GLY A 433 30.35 16.34 1.69
C GLY A 433 30.52 14.88 1.20
N ILE A 434 29.45 14.12 1.02
CA ILE A 434 29.49 12.72 0.60
C ILE A 434 29.14 12.60 -0.89
N LYS A 435 30.04 12.01 -1.67
CA LYS A 435 29.77 11.72 -3.10
C LYS A 435 28.64 10.70 -3.21
N THR A 436 27.71 10.96 -4.11
CA THR A 436 26.52 10.10 -4.30
C THR A 436 26.23 9.87 -5.78
N VAL A 437 25.54 8.75 -6.05
CA VAL A 437 24.99 8.46 -7.37
C VAL A 437 23.62 9.13 -7.48
N ILE A 438 23.38 9.81 -8.62
CA ILE A 438 22.10 10.41 -8.95
C ILE A 438 21.74 9.95 -10.36
N GLU A 439 20.61 9.27 -10.48
CA GLU A 439 20.19 8.66 -11.74
C GLU A 439 18.65 8.71 -11.91
N PRO A 440 18.17 8.68 -13.17
CA PRO A 440 16.73 8.64 -13.42
C PRO A 440 16.16 7.27 -13.02
N VAL A 441 14.98 7.26 -12.43
CA VAL A 441 14.18 6.04 -12.23
C VAL A 441 13.31 5.83 -13.47
N ARG A 442 13.55 4.73 -14.20
CA ARG A 442 12.88 4.38 -15.46
C ARG A 442 11.68 3.47 -15.25
#